data_03d65a1806cbc581ba8d3af8add159d8
#
_entry.id   03d65a1806cbc581ba8d3af8add159d8
#
_cell.length_a   1.000
_cell.length_b   1.000
_cell.length_c   1.000
_cell.angle_alpha   90.00
_cell.angle_beta   90.00
_cell.angle_gamma   90.00
#
_symmetry.space_group_name_H-M   'P 1'
#
loop_
_entity.id
_entity.type
_entity.pdbx_description
1 polymer ?
#
loop_
_entity_poly.entity_id
_entity_poly.type
_entity_poly.pdbx_seq_one_letter_code
_entity_poly.pdbx_strand_id
1 'polypeptide(L)'
;MKSSLTITFLGTGTSQGIPVIASNHPVCKSNDPRDKRLRVSILISWKEYNFVIDCGPDFRQQILRENCTKIDGVLLTHEHSDHTAGLDDIRPFYFQQGKISFFAHKRVFENLKQRFSYIFETVNKYPGAPTIDEIEIDKNTTFSLGDKNIIPIEAFHGVLPVLGFK
;
A
#
# COMPACT_ATOMS: atom_id res chain seq x y z
N MET A 1 9.13 -0.39 -28.53
CA MET A 1 7.73 -0.06 -28.19
C MET A 1 7.72 0.80 -26.93
N LYS A 2 6.98 1.90 -26.89
CA LYS A 2 6.79 2.66 -25.64
C LYS A 2 5.98 1.78 -24.69
N SER A 3 6.55 1.39 -23.53
CA SER A 3 5.78 0.68 -22.51
C SER A 3 4.71 1.62 -21.97
N SER A 4 3.45 1.21 -22.02
CA SER A 4 2.36 1.97 -21.40
C SER A 4 2.49 1.90 -19.87
N LEU A 5 2.26 3.02 -19.20
CA LEU A 5 2.02 3.07 -17.77
C LEU A 5 0.54 2.76 -17.53
N THR A 6 0.28 1.78 -16.68
CA THR A 6 -1.09 1.41 -16.28
C THR A 6 -1.30 1.77 -14.83
N ILE A 7 -2.40 2.43 -14.53
CA ILE A 7 -2.85 2.74 -13.17
C ILE A 7 -4.15 1.99 -12.93
N THR A 8 -4.13 1.07 -11.98
CA THR A 8 -5.30 0.28 -11.58
C THR A 8 -5.76 0.71 -10.20
N PHE A 9 -7.00 1.19 -10.09
CA PHE A 9 -7.61 1.49 -8.80
C PHE A 9 -7.99 0.18 -8.10
N LEU A 10 -7.25 -0.20 -7.09
CA LEU A 10 -7.51 -1.40 -6.29
C LEU A 10 -8.69 -1.20 -5.34
N GLY A 11 -8.90 0.02 -4.89
CA GLY A 11 -10.04 0.43 -4.10
C GLY A 11 -10.26 1.93 -4.17
N THR A 12 -11.50 2.35 -4.03
CA THR A 12 -11.93 3.76 -4.10
C THR A 12 -12.85 4.14 -2.92
N GLY A 13 -12.94 3.27 -1.91
CA GLY A 13 -13.66 3.54 -0.68
C GLY A 13 -12.86 4.46 0.25
N THR A 14 -13.55 4.99 1.25
CA THR A 14 -12.93 5.73 2.36
C THR A 14 -12.30 4.76 3.36
N SER A 15 -11.84 5.26 4.50
CA SER A 15 -11.25 4.47 5.59
C SER A 15 -12.10 3.27 6.05
N GLN A 16 -13.42 3.32 5.87
CA GLN A 16 -14.33 2.25 6.26
C GLN A 16 -14.72 1.32 5.10
N GLY A 17 -14.41 1.70 3.87
CA GLY A 17 -14.91 1.02 2.67
C GLY A 17 -16.44 1.15 2.52
N ILE A 18 -17.01 0.52 1.51
CA ILE A 18 -18.46 0.40 1.32
C ILE A 18 -18.77 -1.08 1.03
N PRO A 19 -19.72 -1.70 1.74
CA PRO A 19 -20.61 -1.16 2.79
C PRO A 19 -19.90 -0.89 4.11
N VAL A 20 -20.39 0.12 4.83
CA VAL A 20 -19.92 0.43 6.18
C VAL A 20 -20.61 -0.52 7.17
N ILE A 21 -19.86 -1.06 8.13
CA ILE A 21 -20.36 -1.96 9.17
C ILE A 21 -21.47 -1.28 9.95
N ALA A 22 -22.57 -2.01 10.20
CA ALA A 22 -23.76 -1.57 10.92
C ALA A 22 -24.50 -0.37 10.27
N SER A 23 -24.15 0.05 9.07
CA SER A 23 -24.84 1.12 8.36
C SER A 23 -26.19 0.66 7.80
N ASN A 24 -27.22 1.49 8.02
CA ASN A 24 -28.55 1.34 7.43
C ASN A 24 -28.72 2.12 6.12
N HIS A 25 -27.67 2.78 5.63
CA HIS A 25 -27.74 3.55 4.40
C HIS A 25 -28.07 2.64 3.19
N PRO A 26 -28.98 3.06 2.27
CA PRO A 26 -29.39 2.23 1.13
C PRO A 26 -28.21 1.68 0.30
N VAL A 27 -27.17 2.49 0.05
CA VAL A 27 -25.97 2.07 -0.68
C VAL A 27 -25.24 0.92 0.03
N CYS A 28 -25.21 0.90 1.37
CA CYS A 28 -24.60 -0.18 2.13
C CYS A 28 -25.39 -1.49 2.05
N LYS A 29 -26.69 -1.41 1.81
CA LYS A 29 -27.62 -2.55 1.63
C LYS A 29 -27.82 -2.96 0.18
N SER A 30 -27.29 -2.19 -0.76
CA SER A 30 -27.39 -2.45 -2.20
C SER A 30 -26.72 -3.78 -2.57
N ASN A 31 -27.32 -4.49 -3.51
CA ASN A 31 -26.73 -5.66 -4.16
C ASN A 31 -25.91 -5.31 -5.41
N ASP A 32 -25.90 -4.05 -5.83
CA ASP A 32 -25.11 -3.60 -6.97
C ASP A 32 -23.61 -3.69 -6.63
N PRO A 33 -22.79 -4.41 -7.42
CA PRO A 33 -21.35 -4.52 -7.19
C PRO A 33 -20.62 -3.17 -7.28
N ARG A 34 -21.18 -2.18 -7.97
CA ARG A 34 -20.63 -0.81 -8.03
C ARG A 34 -20.71 -0.05 -6.70
N ASP A 35 -21.60 -0.50 -5.79
CA ASP A 35 -21.72 0.02 -4.44
C ASP A 35 -20.79 -0.69 -3.45
N LYS A 36 -19.98 -1.65 -3.90
CA LYS A 36 -18.99 -2.35 -3.08
C LYS A 36 -17.62 -1.77 -3.38
N ARG A 37 -17.07 -1.00 -2.45
CA ARG A 37 -15.80 -0.29 -2.63
C ARG A 37 -14.83 -0.66 -1.52
N LEU A 38 -13.76 -1.33 -1.90
CA LEU A 38 -12.62 -1.58 -1.02
C LEU A 38 -11.93 -0.25 -0.67
N ARG A 39 -11.21 -0.21 0.43
CA ARG A 39 -10.42 0.94 0.87
C ARG A 39 -9.40 1.34 -0.19
N VAL A 40 -9.04 2.63 -0.19
CA VAL A 40 -8.19 3.20 -1.23
C VAL A 40 -6.84 2.48 -1.33
N SER A 41 -6.50 2.10 -2.52
CA SER A 41 -5.16 1.62 -2.91
C SER A 41 -5.05 1.66 -4.43
N ILE A 42 -3.83 1.77 -4.95
CA ILE A 42 -3.54 1.86 -6.38
C ILE A 42 -2.40 0.91 -6.72
N LEU A 43 -2.55 0.16 -7.82
CA LEU A 43 -1.46 -0.58 -8.45
C LEU A 43 -0.97 0.20 -9.67
N ILE A 44 0.32 0.45 -9.75
CA ILE A 44 0.97 1.10 -10.89
C ILE A 44 1.87 0.06 -11.56
N SER A 45 1.64 -0.17 -12.86
CA SER A 45 2.37 -1.18 -13.63
C SER A 45 2.93 -0.61 -14.92
N TRP A 46 4.19 -0.93 -15.24
CA TRP A 46 4.79 -0.68 -16.54
C TRP A 46 5.93 -1.67 -16.78
N LYS A 47 6.12 -2.11 -18.01
CA LYS A 47 7.06 -3.20 -18.31
C LYS A 47 6.79 -4.40 -17.37
N GLU A 48 7.83 -4.84 -16.66
CA GLU A 48 7.78 -5.91 -15.64
C GLU A 48 7.60 -5.39 -14.20
N TYR A 49 7.47 -4.07 -14.00
CA TYR A 49 7.38 -3.46 -12.68
C TYR A 49 5.93 -3.33 -12.20
N ASN A 50 5.74 -3.64 -10.92
CA ASN A 50 4.49 -3.47 -10.19
C ASN A 50 4.73 -2.78 -8.84
N PHE A 51 4.19 -1.60 -8.65
CA PHE A 51 4.27 -0.85 -7.39
C PHE A 51 2.86 -0.58 -6.86
N VAL A 52 2.70 -0.71 -5.55
CA VAL A 52 1.43 -0.43 -4.87
C VAL A 52 1.55 0.85 -4.06
N ILE A 53 0.54 1.71 -4.14
CA ILE A 53 0.37 2.82 -3.22
C ILE A 53 -0.65 2.41 -2.17
N ASP A 54 -0.21 2.34 -0.92
CA ASP A 54 -0.92 1.89 0.27
C ASP A 54 -1.37 0.42 0.24
N CYS A 55 -1.14 -0.29 1.34
CA CYS A 55 -1.53 -1.67 1.57
C CYS A 55 -2.45 -1.76 2.80
N GLY A 56 -3.68 -1.28 2.67
CA GLY A 56 -4.69 -1.32 3.71
C GLY A 56 -5.22 -2.73 4.01
N PRO A 57 -6.23 -2.88 4.87
CA PRO A 57 -6.75 -4.19 5.29
C PRO A 57 -7.39 -5.00 4.16
N ASP A 58 -7.71 -4.37 3.03
CA ASP A 58 -8.28 -5.05 1.86
C ASP A 58 -7.20 -5.51 0.86
N PHE A 59 -5.92 -5.29 1.15
CA PHE A 59 -4.78 -5.54 0.26
C PHE A 59 -4.79 -6.96 -0.32
N ARG A 60 -4.99 -7.98 0.50
CA ARG A 60 -5.07 -9.38 0.04
C ARG A 60 -6.14 -9.56 -1.03
N GLN A 61 -7.35 -9.07 -0.79
CA GLN A 61 -8.46 -9.20 -1.75
C GLN A 61 -8.20 -8.40 -3.02
N GLN A 62 -7.62 -7.23 -2.91
CA GLN A 62 -7.26 -6.35 -4.02
C GLN A 62 -6.25 -7.03 -4.96
N ILE A 63 -5.19 -7.57 -4.40
CA ILE A 63 -4.11 -8.23 -5.15
C ILE A 63 -4.58 -9.52 -5.82
N LEU A 64 -5.41 -10.32 -5.13
CA LEU A 64 -6.00 -11.54 -5.70
C LEU A 64 -6.92 -11.22 -6.88
N ARG A 65 -7.71 -10.16 -6.80
CA ARG A 65 -8.61 -9.73 -7.87
C ARG A 65 -7.85 -9.38 -9.16
N GLU A 66 -6.71 -8.73 -9.02
CA GLU A 66 -5.87 -8.31 -10.15
C GLU A 66 -4.90 -9.42 -10.63
N ASN A 67 -4.88 -10.60 -9.99
CA ASN A 67 -3.94 -11.69 -10.26
C ASN A 67 -2.47 -11.19 -10.24
N CYS A 68 -2.15 -10.23 -9.37
CA CYS A 68 -0.81 -9.69 -9.25
C CYS A 68 0.07 -10.68 -8.50
N THR A 69 1.07 -11.24 -9.17
CA THR A 69 1.96 -12.28 -8.61
C THR A 69 3.33 -11.76 -8.20
N LYS A 70 3.64 -10.49 -8.47
CA LYS A 70 4.91 -9.85 -8.14
C LYS A 70 4.68 -8.39 -7.76
N ILE A 71 5.35 -7.92 -6.71
CA ILE A 71 5.36 -6.52 -6.28
C ILE A 71 6.80 -6.07 -6.11
N ASP A 72 7.22 -5.03 -6.84
CA ASP A 72 8.57 -4.47 -6.76
C ASP A 72 8.74 -3.48 -5.61
N GLY A 73 7.64 -2.94 -5.09
CA GLY A 73 7.65 -2.09 -3.91
C GLY A 73 6.28 -1.55 -3.53
N VAL A 74 6.22 -1.00 -2.32
CA VAL A 74 5.04 -0.36 -1.75
C VAL A 74 5.39 1.07 -1.34
N LEU A 75 4.59 2.03 -1.76
CA LEU A 75 4.68 3.43 -1.36
C LEU A 75 3.58 3.69 -0.33
N LEU A 76 3.94 4.19 0.84
CA LEU A 76 2.95 4.52 1.87
C LEU A 76 2.76 6.03 1.95
N THR A 77 1.50 6.44 1.87
CA THR A 77 1.12 7.86 1.97
C THR A 77 1.22 8.36 3.41
N HIS A 78 0.74 7.57 4.36
CA HIS A 78 0.78 7.86 5.80
C HIS A 78 0.45 6.60 6.64
N GLU A 79 0.52 6.73 7.97
CA GLU A 79 0.48 5.62 8.91
C GLU A 79 -0.91 5.08 9.29
N HIS A 80 -2.01 5.67 8.86
CA HIS A 80 -3.34 5.21 9.25
C HIS A 80 -3.60 3.75 8.85
N SER A 81 -4.42 3.06 9.63
CA SER A 81 -4.66 1.61 9.48
C SER A 81 -5.28 1.24 8.14
N ASP A 82 -6.15 2.07 7.60
CA ASP A 82 -6.78 1.86 6.30
C ASP A 82 -5.79 1.93 5.13
N HIS A 83 -4.58 2.46 5.36
CA HIS A 83 -3.48 2.53 4.40
C HIS A 83 -2.38 1.50 4.64
N THR A 84 -2.30 0.90 5.84
CA THR A 84 -1.12 0.11 6.26
C THR A 84 -1.43 -1.25 6.87
N ALA A 85 -2.69 -1.56 7.25
CA ALA A 85 -2.99 -2.76 8.03
C ALA A 85 -2.85 -4.09 7.26
N GLY A 86 -2.71 -4.05 5.94
CA GLY A 86 -2.40 -5.22 5.10
C GLY A 86 -0.91 -5.53 4.96
N LEU A 87 -0.05 -4.86 5.73
CA LEU A 87 1.41 -5.06 5.66
C LEU A 87 1.83 -6.53 5.82
N ASP A 88 1.14 -7.32 6.65
CA ASP A 88 1.47 -8.73 6.83
C ASP A 88 1.14 -9.59 5.59
N ASP A 89 0.22 -9.15 4.75
CA ASP A 89 -0.17 -9.86 3.52
C ASP A 89 0.89 -9.77 2.40
N ILE A 90 2.00 -9.04 2.61
CA ILE A 90 3.17 -9.10 1.71
C ILE A 90 3.94 -10.42 1.84
N ARG A 91 3.68 -11.22 2.86
CA ARG A 91 4.41 -12.45 3.21
C ARG A 91 4.55 -13.44 2.04
N PRO A 92 3.50 -13.72 1.24
CA PRO A 92 3.64 -14.61 0.07
C PRO A 92 4.63 -14.09 -0.97
N PHE A 93 4.68 -12.77 -1.19
CA PHE A 93 5.64 -12.15 -2.09
C PHE A 93 7.07 -12.26 -1.53
N TYR A 94 7.23 -11.98 -0.22
CA TYR A 94 8.52 -12.13 0.43
C TYR A 94 9.11 -13.55 0.26
N PHE A 95 8.30 -14.58 0.44
CA PHE A 95 8.75 -15.96 0.26
C PHE A 95 9.08 -16.31 -1.19
N GLN A 96 8.44 -15.67 -2.15
CA GLN A 96 8.67 -15.90 -3.57
C GLN A 96 9.87 -15.13 -4.14
N GLN A 97 10.04 -13.87 -3.74
CA GLN A 97 10.94 -12.93 -4.40
C GLN A 97 11.95 -12.26 -3.45
N GLY A 98 11.89 -12.56 -2.15
CA GLY A 98 12.75 -11.93 -1.15
C GLY A 98 12.17 -10.62 -0.64
N LYS A 99 13.03 -9.75 -0.12
CA LYS A 99 12.65 -8.48 0.46
C LYS A 99 11.92 -7.56 -0.53
N ILE A 100 10.95 -6.84 -0.01
CA ILE A 100 10.17 -5.86 -0.75
C ILE A 100 10.51 -4.47 -0.23
N SER A 101 10.79 -3.55 -1.15
CA SER A 101 11.08 -2.15 -0.81
C SER A 101 9.82 -1.42 -0.40
N PHE A 102 9.87 -0.77 0.77
CA PHE A 102 8.83 0.12 1.24
C PHE A 102 9.36 1.55 1.25
N PHE A 103 8.63 2.45 0.61
CA PHE A 103 8.95 3.87 0.51
C PHE A 103 7.98 4.65 1.38
N ALA A 104 8.47 5.29 2.43
CA ALA A 104 7.60 6.02 3.35
C ALA A 104 8.37 7.12 4.08
N HIS A 105 7.63 8.08 4.64
CA HIS A 105 8.21 9.03 5.58
C HIS A 105 8.68 8.32 6.85
N LYS A 106 9.78 8.76 7.44
CA LYS A 106 10.35 8.20 8.70
C LYS A 106 9.30 7.94 9.78
N ARG A 107 8.40 8.89 10.00
CA ARG A 107 7.29 8.77 10.97
C ARG A 107 6.41 7.55 10.73
N VAL A 108 6.15 7.22 9.45
CA VAL A 108 5.35 6.05 9.07
C VAL A 108 6.06 4.78 9.51
N PHE A 109 7.37 4.65 9.24
CA PHE A 109 8.16 3.50 9.69
C PHE A 109 8.20 3.38 11.22
N GLU A 110 8.36 4.49 11.94
CA GLU A 110 8.32 4.51 13.42
C GLU A 110 6.98 3.96 13.95
N ASN A 111 5.86 4.34 13.33
CA ASN A 111 4.54 3.81 13.67
C ASN A 111 4.39 2.31 13.32
N LEU A 112 4.86 1.91 12.13
CA LEU A 112 4.80 0.50 11.71
C LEU A 112 5.64 -0.39 12.62
N LYS A 113 6.82 0.05 13.08
CA LYS A 113 7.66 -0.68 14.03
C LYS A 113 6.95 -0.97 15.36
N GLN A 114 6.11 -0.05 15.80
CA GLN A 114 5.31 -0.27 17.03
C GLN A 114 4.18 -1.28 16.80
N ARG A 115 3.51 -1.24 15.64
CA ARG A 115 2.33 -2.06 15.34
C ARG A 115 2.67 -3.44 14.80
N PHE A 116 3.77 -3.57 14.09
CA PHE A 116 4.23 -4.78 13.40
C PHE A 116 5.66 -5.13 13.78
N SER A 117 6.02 -5.01 15.08
CA SER A 117 7.40 -5.17 15.57
C SER A 117 8.09 -6.42 15.02
N TYR A 118 7.37 -7.54 14.93
CA TYR A 118 7.87 -8.82 14.43
C TYR A 118 8.38 -8.79 12.97
N ILE A 119 7.91 -7.83 12.14
CA ILE A 119 8.40 -7.63 10.76
C ILE A 119 9.77 -6.97 10.76
N PHE A 120 10.00 -6.08 11.73
CA PHE A 120 11.20 -5.26 11.84
C PHE A 120 12.28 -5.85 12.77
N GLU A 121 11.95 -6.89 13.54
CA GLU A 121 12.92 -7.59 14.38
C GLU A 121 14.07 -8.18 13.56
N THR A 122 15.30 -7.99 14.04
CA THR A 122 16.52 -8.54 13.42
C THR A 122 17.12 -9.69 14.22
N VAL A 123 16.82 -9.75 15.53
CA VAL A 123 17.28 -10.79 16.44
C VAL A 123 16.09 -11.65 16.85
N ASN A 124 16.23 -12.97 16.77
CA ASN A 124 15.16 -13.93 17.10
C ASN A 124 13.87 -13.74 16.29
N LYS A 125 14.00 -13.26 15.06
CA LYS A 125 12.85 -13.02 14.19
C LYS A 125 12.06 -14.31 13.96
N TYR A 126 10.74 -14.24 14.08
CA TYR A 126 9.86 -15.35 13.76
C TYR A 126 10.07 -15.80 12.30
N PRO A 127 10.33 -17.10 12.03
CA PRO A 127 10.69 -17.57 10.69
C PRO A 127 9.63 -17.30 9.61
N GLY A 128 8.36 -17.16 10.00
CA GLY A 128 7.26 -16.82 9.10
C GLY A 128 7.07 -15.34 8.85
N ALA A 129 7.82 -14.46 9.53
CA ALA A 129 7.67 -13.01 9.35
C ALA A 129 8.39 -12.53 8.08
N PRO A 130 7.76 -11.68 7.27
CA PRO A 130 8.43 -11.08 6.12
C PRO A 130 9.53 -10.11 6.57
N THR A 131 10.44 -9.80 5.67
CA THR A 131 11.42 -8.71 5.85
C THR A 131 11.20 -7.70 4.75
N ILE A 132 11.19 -6.43 5.11
CA ILE A 132 11.08 -5.33 4.16
C ILE A 132 12.37 -4.53 4.13
N ASP A 133 12.62 -3.84 3.01
CA ASP A 133 13.66 -2.81 2.92
C ASP A 133 13.00 -1.45 3.13
N GLU A 134 13.42 -0.76 4.20
CA GLU A 134 12.91 0.57 4.54
C GLU A 134 13.66 1.63 3.71
N ILE A 135 12.94 2.40 2.90
CA ILE A 135 13.48 3.52 2.13
C ILE A 135 12.77 4.78 2.59
N GLU A 136 13.48 5.56 3.40
CA GLU A 136 12.93 6.82 3.89
C GLU A 136 12.85 7.85 2.76
N ILE A 137 11.68 8.44 2.60
CA ILE A 137 11.37 9.50 1.64
C ILE A 137 10.64 10.65 2.32
N ASP A 138 10.81 11.84 1.77
CA ASP A 138 10.09 13.05 2.17
C ASP A 138 9.77 13.92 0.94
N LYS A 139 9.11 15.03 1.13
CA LYS A 139 8.75 15.97 0.05
C LYS A 139 9.94 16.53 -0.75
N ASN A 140 11.16 16.42 -0.22
CA ASN A 140 12.38 16.93 -0.85
C ASN A 140 13.18 15.81 -1.55
N THR A 141 12.76 14.57 -1.40
CA THR A 141 13.49 13.39 -1.86
C THR A 141 12.92 12.89 -3.19
N THR A 142 13.53 13.27 -4.31
CA THR A 142 13.24 12.57 -5.58
C THR A 142 13.90 11.20 -5.56
N PHE A 143 13.16 10.15 -5.90
CA PHE A 143 13.66 8.78 -5.91
C PHE A 143 13.22 8.04 -7.17
N SER A 144 13.80 6.87 -7.43
CA SER A 144 13.51 6.09 -8.63
C SER A 144 12.75 4.81 -8.30
N LEU A 145 11.75 4.51 -9.12
CA LEU A 145 11.09 3.22 -9.20
C LEU A 145 11.39 2.61 -10.57
N GLY A 146 12.24 1.59 -10.61
CA GLY A 146 12.74 1.09 -11.89
C GLY A 146 13.40 2.20 -12.71
N ASP A 147 12.88 2.47 -13.90
CA ASP A 147 13.36 3.52 -14.81
C ASP A 147 12.61 4.85 -14.71
N LYS A 148 11.81 5.04 -13.68
CA LYS A 148 11.00 6.26 -13.49
C LYS A 148 11.41 7.02 -12.25
N ASN A 149 11.50 8.35 -12.39
CA ASN A 149 11.71 9.25 -11.26
C ASN A 149 10.36 9.65 -10.66
N ILE A 150 10.31 9.58 -9.34
CA ILE A 150 9.13 9.90 -8.54
C ILE A 150 9.42 11.12 -7.68
N ILE A 151 8.50 12.06 -7.70
CA ILE A 151 8.57 13.28 -6.88
C ILE A 151 7.45 13.19 -5.85
N PRO A 152 7.78 13.05 -4.54
CA PRO A 152 6.76 13.12 -3.50
C PRO A 152 6.17 14.52 -3.41
N ILE A 153 4.87 14.60 -3.18
CA ILE A 153 4.13 15.85 -2.98
C ILE A 153 3.51 15.80 -1.60
N GLU A 154 3.84 16.76 -0.74
CA GLU A 154 3.21 16.87 0.56
C GLU A 154 1.80 17.44 0.43
N ALA A 155 0.85 16.80 1.07
CA ALA A 155 -0.50 17.29 1.29
C ALA A 155 -0.86 17.14 2.77
N PHE A 156 -2.02 17.63 3.19
CA PHE A 156 -2.45 17.57 4.57
C PHE A 156 -3.80 16.85 4.70
N HIS A 157 -3.85 15.86 5.57
CA HIS A 157 -5.05 15.21 6.04
C HIS A 157 -5.38 15.74 7.45
N GLY A 158 -6.19 16.82 7.52
CA GLY A 158 -6.29 17.62 8.72
C GLY A 158 -4.96 18.31 9.01
N VAL A 159 -4.35 17.97 10.15
CA VAL A 159 -3.00 18.46 10.55
C VAL A 159 -1.89 17.47 10.20
N LEU A 160 -2.24 16.28 9.74
CA LEU A 160 -1.30 15.21 9.44
C LEU A 160 -0.72 15.43 8.04
N PRO A 161 0.60 15.59 7.87
CA PRO A 161 1.21 15.62 6.55
C PRO A 161 1.19 14.22 5.93
N VAL A 162 0.77 14.12 4.68
CA VAL A 162 0.70 12.88 3.90
C VAL A 162 1.44 13.06 2.59
N LEU A 163 1.91 11.97 1.97
CA LEU A 163 2.60 12.01 0.70
C LEU A 163 1.68 11.58 -0.44
N GLY A 164 1.65 12.39 -1.51
CA GLY A 164 1.26 11.97 -2.84
C GLY A 164 2.50 11.77 -3.71
N PHE A 165 2.34 11.28 -4.93
CA PHE A 165 3.45 10.91 -5.82
C PHE A 165 3.18 11.40 -7.26
N LYS A 166 4.20 12.04 -7.85
CA LYS A 166 4.21 12.53 -9.23
C LYS A 166 5.33 11.88 -10.02
#